data_6a5b0244e7569b60d6d55ae6a3651e41
#
_entry.id   6a5b0244e7569b60d6d55ae6a3651e41
#
_cell.length_a   1.000
_cell.length_b   1.000
_cell.length_c   1.000
_cell.angle_alpha   90.00
_cell.angle_beta   90.00
_cell.angle_gamma   90.00
#
_symmetry.space_group_name_H-M   'P 1'
#
loop_
_entity.id
_entity.type
_entity.pdbx_description
1 polymer ?
#
loop_
_entity_poly.entity_id
_entity_poly.type
_entity_poly.pdbx_seq_one_letter_code
_entity_poly.pdbx_strand_id
1 'polypeptide(L)'
;MRREKIFGMLILAMMLMFQTSSLMAQNKREFRGAWIQCVNGQYLGKSTQQIQSMLTKQLDELQKDGVNAIIFQVRAECDALYQSDLEPWSKFLTGVQGKAPSPYWDPLEWMVEQCHQRGMEIHAWINPYRAKHGSTSFSQVSSQSVVKKHPNLCFNYDNLVLLNPALQEAADYTCQVAADIVSRY
;
A
#
# COMPACT_ATOMS: atom_id res chain seq x y z
N MET A 1 30.42 17.06 58.70
CA MET A 1 28.96 16.73 58.82
C MET A 1 28.04 17.51 57.88
N ARG A 2 28.09 18.85 57.79
CA ARG A 2 27.13 19.60 56.88
C ARG A 2 27.46 19.47 55.40
N ARG A 3 28.75 19.44 55.02
CA ARG A 3 29.19 19.28 53.62
C ARG A 3 28.92 17.88 53.07
N GLU A 4 29.06 16.84 53.85
CA GLU A 4 28.79 15.44 53.44
C GLU A 4 27.30 15.20 53.22
N LYS A 5 26.42 15.82 54.02
CA LYS A 5 24.96 15.76 53.81
C LYS A 5 24.52 16.46 52.52
N ILE A 6 25.16 17.61 52.20
CA ILE A 6 24.88 18.34 50.95
C ILE A 6 25.34 17.53 49.73
N PHE A 7 26.52 16.90 49.82
CA PHE A 7 27.04 16.04 48.73
C PHE A 7 26.17 14.80 48.50
N GLY A 8 25.72 14.16 49.59
CA GLY A 8 24.78 13.03 49.51
C GLY A 8 23.41 13.40 48.88
N MET A 9 22.88 14.60 49.21
CA MET A 9 21.63 15.09 48.58
C MET A 9 21.81 15.42 47.11
N LEU A 10 22.96 15.93 46.67
CA LEU A 10 23.25 16.21 45.27
C LEU A 10 23.36 14.92 44.44
N ILE A 11 23.99 13.87 45.00
CA ILE A 11 24.07 12.55 44.36
C ILE A 11 22.67 11.92 44.23
N LEU A 12 21.85 12.00 45.28
CA LEU A 12 20.48 11.47 45.25
C LEU A 12 19.59 12.21 44.24
N ALA A 13 19.71 13.54 44.15
CA ALA A 13 19.00 14.35 43.16
C ALA A 13 19.44 14.02 41.74
N MET A 14 20.74 13.78 41.51
CA MET A 14 21.26 13.37 40.21
C MET A 14 20.80 11.97 39.83
N MET A 15 20.75 11.01 40.74
CA MET A 15 20.19 9.66 40.50
C MET A 15 18.69 9.70 40.17
N LEU A 16 17.92 10.57 40.83
CA LEU A 16 16.49 10.77 40.51
C LEU A 16 16.27 11.39 39.13
N MET A 17 17.13 12.29 38.68
CA MET A 17 17.07 12.87 37.35
C MET A 17 17.41 11.84 36.23
N PHE A 18 18.30 10.89 36.51
CA PHE A 18 18.61 9.81 35.58
C PHE A 18 17.47 8.78 35.44
N GLN A 19 16.67 8.57 36.48
CA GLN A 19 15.52 7.64 36.42
C GLN A 19 14.34 8.19 35.63
N THR A 20 14.16 9.52 35.58
CA THR A 20 13.06 10.12 34.76
C THR A 20 13.30 10.02 33.28
N SER A 21 14.56 9.91 32.83
CA SER A 21 14.90 9.75 31.42
C SER A 21 14.51 8.36 30.85
N SER A 22 14.49 7.34 31.73
CA SER A 22 14.16 5.96 31.31
C SER A 22 12.66 5.71 31.19
N LEU A 23 11.81 6.52 31.82
CA LEU A 23 10.35 6.41 31.75
C LEU A 23 9.74 7.05 30.50
N MET A 24 10.50 7.89 29.77
CA MET A 24 10.05 8.51 28.52
C MET A 24 10.38 7.67 27.27
N ALA A 25 11.12 6.56 27.41
CA ALA A 25 11.66 5.80 26.28
C ALA A 25 10.75 4.67 25.78
N GLN A 26 9.53 4.54 26.28
CA GLN A 26 8.59 3.50 25.86
C GLN A 26 7.31 4.08 25.25
N ASN A 27 7.44 5.03 24.32
CA ASN A 27 6.40 5.25 23.35
C ASN A 27 6.39 4.06 22.40
N LYS A 28 5.61 3.03 22.74
CA LYS A 28 5.21 2.02 21.77
C LYS A 28 4.68 2.78 20.55
N ARG A 29 5.38 2.68 19.40
CA ARG A 29 4.85 3.16 18.14
C ARG A 29 3.60 2.33 17.85
N GLU A 30 2.45 2.87 18.17
CA GLU A 30 1.18 2.26 17.83
C GLU A 30 0.99 2.34 16.33
N PHE A 31 0.65 1.22 15.69
CA PHE A 31 0.26 1.18 14.28
C PHE A 31 -1.19 1.65 14.16
N ARG A 32 -1.41 2.80 13.55
CA ARG A 32 -2.72 3.38 13.25
C ARG A 32 -2.87 3.46 11.75
N GLY A 33 -3.35 2.38 11.15
CA GLY A 33 -3.46 2.22 9.71
C GLY A 33 -4.83 2.62 9.16
N ALA A 34 -4.84 3.22 7.97
CA ALA A 34 -6.05 3.47 7.19
C ALA A 34 -5.94 2.81 5.80
N TRP A 35 -7.06 2.24 5.34
CA TRP A 35 -7.16 1.56 4.05
C TRP A 35 -7.64 2.52 2.98
N ILE A 36 -6.90 2.59 1.86
CA ILE A 36 -7.30 3.32 0.65
C ILE A 36 -7.41 2.31 -0.48
N GLN A 37 -8.65 2.04 -0.91
CA GLN A 37 -8.94 1.12 -2.01
C GLN A 37 -8.82 1.81 -3.37
N CYS A 38 -8.67 1.04 -4.44
CA CYS A 38 -8.69 1.54 -5.81
C CYS A 38 -9.96 1.20 -6.59
N VAL A 39 -10.83 0.36 -6.02
CA VAL A 39 -12.04 -0.16 -6.67
C VAL A 39 -13.24 0.79 -6.54
N ASN A 40 -14.42 0.35 -6.98
CA ASN A 40 -15.68 1.08 -6.89
C ASN A 40 -15.74 2.41 -7.69
N GLY A 41 -14.92 2.52 -8.74
CA GLY A 41 -15.01 3.63 -9.68
C GLY A 41 -14.51 4.98 -9.18
N GLN A 42 -13.85 5.02 -8.00
CA GLN A 42 -13.45 6.30 -7.39
C GLN A 42 -12.48 7.13 -8.23
N TYR A 43 -11.71 6.51 -9.13
CA TYR A 43 -10.77 7.21 -10.03
C TYR A 43 -11.33 7.41 -11.45
N LEU A 44 -12.40 6.69 -11.80
CA LEU A 44 -12.92 6.69 -13.18
C LEU A 44 -13.42 8.09 -13.58
N GLY A 45 -13.07 8.49 -14.80
CA GLY A 45 -13.46 9.79 -15.37
C GLY A 45 -12.73 10.99 -14.79
N LYS A 46 -11.77 10.80 -13.89
CA LYS A 46 -10.97 11.87 -13.29
C LYS A 46 -9.62 12.02 -14.00
N SER A 47 -9.16 13.25 -14.11
CA SER A 47 -7.78 13.53 -14.55
C SER A 47 -6.77 13.13 -13.46
N THR A 48 -5.50 12.97 -13.85
CA THR A 48 -4.38 12.75 -12.92
C THR A 48 -4.38 13.78 -11.78
N GLN A 49 -4.52 15.06 -12.10
CA GLN A 49 -4.56 16.14 -11.10
C GLN A 49 -5.74 16.00 -10.13
N GLN A 50 -6.92 15.62 -10.62
CA GLN A 50 -8.09 15.41 -9.76
C GLN A 50 -7.90 14.23 -8.81
N ILE A 51 -7.29 13.13 -9.28
CA ILE A 51 -6.98 11.97 -8.44
C ILE A 51 -5.94 12.36 -7.37
N GLN A 52 -4.84 13.00 -7.77
CA GLN A 52 -3.81 13.45 -6.86
C GLN A 52 -4.35 14.44 -5.81
N SER A 53 -5.17 15.42 -6.21
CA SER A 53 -5.80 16.36 -5.28
C SER A 53 -6.72 15.66 -4.28
N MET A 54 -7.50 14.69 -4.74
CA MET A 54 -8.38 13.90 -3.88
C MET A 54 -7.58 13.08 -2.86
N LEU A 55 -6.52 12.39 -3.31
CA LEU A 55 -5.66 11.59 -2.44
C LEU A 55 -4.88 12.48 -1.46
N THR A 56 -4.36 13.63 -1.91
CA THR A 56 -3.68 14.62 -1.03
C THR A 56 -4.58 15.04 0.11
N LYS A 57 -5.83 15.44 -0.21
CA LYS A 57 -6.80 15.85 0.81
C LYS A 57 -7.10 14.71 1.79
N GLN A 58 -7.26 13.49 1.29
CA GLN A 58 -7.51 12.31 2.13
C GLN A 58 -6.31 12.03 3.07
N LEU A 59 -5.08 12.11 2.56
CA LEU A 59 -3.88 11.93 3.38
C LEU A 59 -3.73 13.01 4.45
N ASP A 60 -4.04 14.28 4.12
CA ASP A 60 -3.98 15.39 5.07
C ASP A 60 -5.02 15.24 6.19
N GLU A 61 -6.22 14.76 5.88
CA GLU A 61 -7.26 14.47 6.87
C GLU A 61 -6.84 13.30 7.78
N LEU A 62 -6.37 12.20 7.20
CA LEU A 62 -5.89 11.04 7.95
C LEU A 62 -4.70 11.38 8.86
N GLN A 63 -3.78 12.24 8.41
CA GLN A 63 -2.67 12.71 9.23
C GLN A 63 -3.16 13.50 10.45
N LYS A 64 -4.14 14.39 10.28
CA LYS A 64 -4.76 15.16 11.39
C LYS A 64 -5.42 14.25 12.41
N ASP A 65 -6.00 13.13 11.95
CA ASP A 65 -6.63 12.12 12.81
C ASP A 65 -5.60 11.20 13.48
N GLY A 66 -4.31 11.44 13.25
CA GLY A 66 -3.22 10.70 13.88
C GLY A 66 -2.91 9.35 13.22
N VAL A 67 -3.39 9.10 12.03
CA VAL A 67 -2.99 7.92 11.22
C VAL A 67 -1.52 8.02 10.86
N ASN A 68 -0.79 6.93 10.99
CA ASN A 68 0.65 6.86 10.72
C ASN A 68 1.05 5.78 9.70
N ALA A 69 0.06 5.06 9.15
CA ALA A 69 0.28 4.06 8.11
C ALA A 69 -0.89 4.04 7.12
N ILE A 70 -0.59 3.95 5.83
CA ILE A 70 -1.57 3.82 4.76
C ILE A 70 -1.45 2.43 4.14
N ILE A 71 -2.56 1.72 4.05
CA ILE A 71 -2.68 0.45 3.34
C ILE A 71 -3.33 0.74 1.98
N PHE A 72 -2.51 0.92 0.94
CA PHE A 72 -2.95 1.35 -0.39
C PHE A 72 -3.14 0.16 -1.32
N GLN A 73 -4.35 -0.01 -1.88
CA GLN A 73 -4.65 -1.09 -2.81
C GLN A 73 -4.02 -0.80 -4.17
N VAL A 74 -3.01 -1.59 -4.53
CA VAL A 74 -2.24 -1.42 -5.76
C VAL A 74 -2.49 -2.53 -6.79
N ARG A 75 -3.10 -3.65 -6.36
CA ARG A 75 -3.39 -4.81 -7.21
C ARG A 75 -4.74 -5.41 -6.85
N ALA A 76 -5.75 -5.15 -7.66
CA ALA A 76 -7.12 -5.58 -7.40
C ALA A 76 -7.50 -6.87 -8.15
N GLU A 77 -7.13 -7.02 -9.42
CA GLU A 77 -7.52 -8.13 -10.33
C GLU A 77 -6.34 -8.63 -11.19
N CYS A 78 -5.20 -8.95 -10.58
CA CYS A 78 -3.96 -9.21 -11.30
C CYS A 78 -3.66 -8.11 -12.33
N ASP A 79 -3.79 -6.89 -11.89
CA ASP A 79 -3.54 -5.65 -12.62
C ASP A 79 -2.92 -4.62 -11.67
N ALA A 80 -2.20 -3.64 -12.18
CA ALA A 80 -1.34 -2.78 -11.38
C ALA A 80 -1.78 -1.31 -11.39
N LEU A 81 -1.74 -0.64 -10.22
CA LEU A 81 -1.77 0.81 -10.08
C LEU A 81 -0.35 1.40 -10.01
N TYR A 82 0.59 0.78 -10.69
CA TYR A 82 1.99 1.17 -10.78
C TYR A 82 2.58 0.65 -12.09
N GLN A 83 3.76 1.13 -12.47
CA GLN A 83 4.46 0.61 -13.63
C GLN A 83 4.93 -0.83 -13.37
N SER A 84 4.36 -1.80 -14.06
CA SER A 84 4.73 -3.21 -13.96
C SER A 84 5.07 -3.80 -15.33
N ASP A 85 6.09 -4.64 -15.36
CA ASP A 85 6.43 -5.45 -16.54
C ASP A 85 5.71 -6.81 -16.51
N LEU A 86 5.12 -7.18 -15.36
CA LEU A 86 4.45 -8.45 -15.13
C LEU A 86 2.95 -8.37 -15.40
N GLU A 87 2.30 -7.27 -15.02
CA GLU A 87 0.85 -7.12 -15.04
C GLU A 87 0.41 -5.86 -15.79
N PRO A 88 -0.77 -5.88 -16.42
CA PRO A 88 -1.31 -4.71 -17.13
C PRO A 88 -1.71 -3.60 -16.14
N TRP A 89 -1.73 -2.35 -16.61
CA TRP A 89 -2.35 -1.24 -15.90
C TRP A 89 -3.79 -1.57 -15.52
N SER A 90 -4.16 -1.19 -14.29
CA SER A 90 -5.49 -1.47 -13.76
C SER A 90 -6.57 -0.65 -14.47
N LYS A 91 -7.67 -1.32 -14.80
CA LYS A 91 -8.89 -0.65 -15.29
C LYS A 91 -9.48 0.32 -14.27
N PHE A 92 -9.23 0.11 -12.99
CA PHE A 92 -9.73 0.99 -11.92
C PHE A 92 -9.09 2.38 -11.94
N LEU A 93 -7.94 2.53 -12.61
CA LEU A 93 -7.29 3.81 -12.80
C LEU A 93 -7.82 4.55 -14.04
N THR A 94 -7.93 3.86 -15.16
CA THR A 94 -8.18 4.50 -16.47
C THR A 94 -9.49 4.08 -17.14
N GLY A 95 -10.20 3.12 -16.56
CA GLY A 95 -11.39 2.51 -17.14
C GLY A 95 -11.11 1.35 -18.11
N VAL A 96 -9.86 1.19 -18.55
CA VAL A 96 -9.45 0.14 -19.49
C VAL A 96 -8.20 -0.56 -18.99
N GLN A 97 -8.29 -1.88 -18.78
CA GLN A 97 -7.14 -2.67 -18.35
C GLN A 97 -6.05 -2.68 -19.42
N GLY A 98 -4.81 -2.41 -19.04
CA GLY A 98 -3.65 -2.30 -19.92
C GLY A 98 -3.41 -0.90 -20.49
N LYS A 99 -4.31 0.06 -20.26
CA LYS A 99 -4.11 1.45 -20.66
C LYS A 99 -3.40 2.24 -19.56
N ALA A 100 -2.20 2.75 -19.85
CA ALA A 100 -1.48 3.66 -18.96
C ALA A 100 -2.25 4.98 -18.74
N PRO A 101 -2.09 5.64 -17.58
CA PRO A 101 -2.65 6.96 -17.35
C PRO A 101 -2.05 8.01 -18.29
N SER A 102 -2.84 9.03 -18.64
CA SER A 102 -2.40 10.14 -19.49
C SER A 102 -2.95 11.45 -18.93
N PRO A 103 -2.09 12.43 -18.53
CA PRO A 103 -0.61 12.34 -18.52
C PRO A 103 -0.09 11.15 -17.69
N TYR A 104 1.06 10.62 -18.11
CA TYR A 104 1.69 9.50 -17.40
C TYR A 104 2.08 9.91 -15.98
N TRP A 105 1.80 9.03 -15.03
CA TRP A 105 2.27 9.07 -13.66
C TRP A 105 2.21 7.67 -13.06
N ASP A 106 2.99 7.40 -12.02
CA ASP A 106 2.94 6.16 -11.26
C ASP A 106 2.21 6.42 -9.94
N PRO A 107 0.99 5.87 -9.74
CA PRO A 107 0.23 6.09 -8.52
C PRO A 107 0.93 5.59 -7.24
N LEU A 108 1.64 4.46 -7.31
CA LEU A 108 2.31 3.91 -6.12
C LEU A 108 3.54 4.73 -5.76
N GLU A 109 4.40 5.07 -6.72
CA GLU A 109 5.54 5.96 -6.51
C GLU A 109 5.10 7.28 -5.87
N TRP A 110 4.09 7.91 -6.45
CA TRP A 110 3.53 9.15 -5.94
C TRP A 110 2.99 9.00 -4.51
N MET A 111 2.27 7.90 -4.21
CA MET A 111 1.74 7.64 -2.87
C MET A 111 2.86 7.40 -1.84
N VAL A 112 3.95 6.72 -2.23
CA VAL A 112 5.13 6.54 -1.39
C VAL A 112 5.71 7.90 -0.99
N GLU A 113 5.94 8.77 -1.96
CA GLU A 113 6.43 10.13 -1.71
C GLU A 113 5.49 10.93 -0.80
N GLN A 114 4.19 10.91 -1.08
CA GLN A 114 3.20 11.67 -0.32
C GLN A 114 3.05 11.17 1.13
N CYS A 115 3.12 9.86 1.36
CA CYS A 115 3.09 9.28 2.70
C CYS A 115 4.37 9.63 3.47
N HIS A 116 5.55 9.48 2.87
CA HIS A 116 6.83 9.77 3.51
C HIS A 116 6.96 11.27 3.87
N GLN A 117 6.50 12.19 3.00
CA GLN A 117 6.46 13.62 3.30
C GLN A 117 5.62 13.96 4.54
N ARG A 118 4.64 13.11 4.89
CA ARG A 118 3.76 13.25 6.06
C ARG A 118 4.23 12.44 7.27
N GLY A 119 5.36 11.73 7.16
CA GLY A 119 5.86 10.83 8.20
C GLY A 119 4.99 9.58 8.41
N MET A 120 4.24 9.18 7.37
CA MET A 120 3.43 7.97 7.36
C MET A 120 4.18 6.81 6.69
N GLU A 121 3.99 5.60 7.19
CA GLU A 121 4.34 4.37 6.48
C GLU A 121 3.34 4.09 5.35
N ILE A 122 3.77 3.38 4.31
CA ILE A 122 2.89 2.89 3.26
C ILE A 122 3.05 1.39 3.07
N HIS A 123 1.93 0.69 2.95
CA HIS A 123 1.84 -0.75 2.74
C HIS A 123 1.07 -1.02 1.46
N ALA A 124 1.68 -1.72 0.52
CA ALA A 124 1.04 -2.12 -0.72
C ALA A 124 0.04 -3.26 -0.45
N TRP A 125 -1.24 -2.99 -0.67
CA TRP A 125 -2.29 -4.02 -0.59
C TRP A 125 -2.46 -4.69 -1.94
N ILE A 126 -2.20 -5.98 -1.98
CA ILE A 126 -2.44 -6.84 -3.14
C ILE A 126 -3.52 -7.88 -2.86
N ASN A 127 -4.34 -8.19 -3.85
CA ASN A 127 -5.21 -9.37 -3.87
C ASN A 127 -4.44 -10.51 -4.56
N PRO A 128 -3.92 -11.50 -3.83
CA PRO A 128 -2.93 -12.43 -4.38
C PRO A 128 -3.46 -13.34 -5.49
N TYR A 129 -4.73 -13.69 -5.44
CA TYR A 129 -5.28 -14.72 -6.33
C TYR A 129 -6.46 -14.26 -7.20
N ARG A 130 -7.07 -13.13 -6.94
CA ARG A 130 -8.19 -12.66 -7.75
C ARG A 130 -7.69 -12.11 -9.08
N ALA A 131 -7.90 -12.86 -10.17
CA ALA A 131 -7.45 -12.51 -11.52
C ALA A 131 -8.52 -11.79 -12.36
N LYS A 132 -9.81 -12.02 -12.08
CA LYS A 132 -10.95 -11.31 -12.70
C LYS A 132 -12.15 -11.31 -11.75
N HIS A 133 -12.80 -10.17 -11.56
CA HIS A 133 -14.06 -10.06 -10.84
C HIS A 133 -15.25 -10.35 -11.78
N GLY A 134 -16.37 -10.79 -11.23
CA GLY A 134 -17.59 -11.13 -11.99
C GLY A 134 -18.15 -9.99 -12.81
N SER A 135 -18.01 -8.75 -12.36
CA SER A 135 -18.43 -7.55 -13.10
C SER A 135 -17.55 -7.21 -14.31
N THR A 136 -16.39 -7.87 -14.47
CA THR A 136 -15.49 -7.69 -15.62
C THR A 136 -15.81 -8.72 -16.68
N SER A 137 -16.27 -8.30 -17.88
CA SER A 137 -16.44 -9.24 -18.98
C SER A 137 -15.08 -9.71 -19.50
N PHE A 138 -15.02 -10.93 -20.05
CA PHE A 138 -13.77 -11.48 -20.58
C PHE A 138 -13.19 -10.66 -21.74
N SER A 139 -14.04 -9.98 -22.51
CA SER A 139 -13.64 -9.06 -23.58
C SER A 139 -12.89 -7.83 -23.07
N GLN A 140 -13.14 -7.41 -21.83
CA GLN A 140 -12.49 -6.26 -21.21
C GLN A 140 -11.14 -6.61 -20.57
N VAL A 141 -10.81 -7.89 -20.46
CA VAL A 141 -9.52 -8.35 -19.92
C VAL A 141 -8.43 -8.09 -20.96
N SER A 142 -7.36 -7.40 -20.55
CA SER A 142 -6.20 -7.13 -21.39
C SER A 142 -5.55 -8.41 -21.90
N SER A 143 -4.99 -8.40 -23.11
CA SER A 143 -4.14 -9.49 -23.61
C SER A 143 -2.89 -9.72 -22.77
N GLN A 144 -2.48 -8.70 -21.99
CA GLN A 144 -1.35 -8.78 -21.08
C GLN A 144 -1.68 -9.41 -19.71
N SER A 145 -2.98 -9.58 -19.41
CA SER A 145 -3.40 -10.19 -18.14
C SER A 145 -3.01 -11.67 -18.07
N VAL A 146 -2.66 -12.12 -16.86
CA VAL A 146 -2.41 -13.54 -16.55
C VAL A 146 -3.55 -14.45 -16.97
N VAL A 147 -4.79 -13.98 -16.92
CA VAL A 147 -5.99 -14.73 -17.40
C VAL A 147 -5.87 -15.14 -18.86
N LYS A 148 -5.24 -14.31 -19.70
CA LYS A 148 -5.05 -14.59 -21.13
C LYS A 148 -3.67 -15.12 -21.46
N LYS A 149 -2.63 -14.70 -20.75
CA LYS A 149 -1.25 -15.18 -20.98
C LYS A 149 -1.02 -16.59 -20.42
N HIS A 150 -1.58 -16.87 -19.23
CA HIS A 150 -1.35 -18.11 -18.50
C HIS A 150 -2.66 -18.70 -17.97
N PRO A 151 -3.62 -19.05 -18.87
CA PRO A 151 -4.93 -19.56 -18.47
C PRO A 151 -4.84 -20.87 -17.67
N ASN A 152 -3.76 -21.64 -17.85
CA ASN A 152 -3.47 -22.85 -17.10
C ASN A 152 -3.21 -22.60 -15.60
N LEU A 153 -2.84 -21.39 -15.22
CA LEU A 153 -2.68 -21.00 -13.81
C LEU A 153 -3.99 -20.58 -13.14
N CYS A 154 -5.08 -20.48 -13.93
CA CYS A 154 -6.35 -19.93 -13.49
C CYS A 154 -7.43 -21.02 -13.42
N PHE A 155 -8.42 -20.79 -12.58
CA PHE A 155 -9.66 -21.55 -12.56
C PHE A 155 -10.87 -20.63 -12.38
N ASN A 156 -12.03 -21.08 -12.85
CA ASN A 156 -13.28 -20.36 -12.66
C ASN A 156 -13.92 -20.81 -11.33
N TYR A 157 -14.35 -19.84 -10.56
CA TYR A 157 -15.14 -20.07 -9.38
C TYR A 157 -16.34 -19.10 -9.38
N ASP A 158 -17.52 -19.64 -9.58
CA ASP A 158 -18.73 -18.86 -9.83
C ASP A 158 -18.50 -17.91 -11.04
N ASN A 159 -18.63 -16.61 -10.84
CA ASN A 159 -18.38 -15.59 -11.87
C ASN A 159 -16.97 -14.98 -11.80
N LEU A 160 -16.12 -15.49 -10.90
CA LEU A 160 -14.73 -15.04 -10.72
C LEU A 160 -13.77 -15.89 -11.57
N VAL A 161 -12.61 -15.32 -11.91
CA VAL A 161 -11.42 -16.08 -12.30
C VAL A 161 -10.36 -15.87 -11.23
N LEU A 162 -9.84 -16.96 -10.70
CA LEU A 162 -8.84 -16.97 -9.65
C LEU A 162 -7.56 -17.65 -10.15
N LEU A 163 -6.41 -17.19 -9.71
CA LEU A 163 -5.19 -17.99 -9.76
C LEU A 163 -5.36 -19.19 -8.83
N ASN A 164 -4.91 -20.35 -9.27
CA ASN A 164 -5.04 -21.58 -8.51
C ASN A 164 -3.94 -21.70 -7.44
N PRO A 165 -4.25 -21.51 -6.13
CA PRO A 165 -3.25 -21.56 -5.07
C PRO A 165 -2.64 -22.95 -4.85
N ALA A 166 -3.23 -24.01 -5.42
CA ALA A 166 -2.68 -25.36 -5.38
C ALA A 166 -1.55 -25.58 -6.40
N LEU A 167 -1.36 -24.65 -7.34
CA LEU A 167 -0.28 -24.70 -8.32
C LEU A 167 0.91 -23.85 -7.81
N GLN A 168 2.08 -24.48 -7.72
CA GLN A 168 3.31 -23.79 -7.32
C GLN A 168 3.61 -22.59 -8.24
N GLU A 169 3.41 -22.74 -9.54
CA GLU A 169 3.62 -21.69 -10.53
C GLU A 169 2.73 -20.46 -10.28
N ALA A 170 1.50 -20.64 -9.81
CA ALA A 170 0.60 -19.53 -9.48
C ALA A 170 1.05 -18.81 -8.19
N ALA A 171 1.56 -19.55 -7.21
CA ALA A 171 2.17 -18.98 -6.02
C ALA A 171 3.45 -18.20 -6.37
N ASP A 172 4.33 -18.80 -7.19
CA ASP A 172 5.57 -18.18 -7.65
C ASP A 172 5.31 -16.89 -8.44
N TYR A 173 4.30 -16.89 -9.31
CA TYR A 173 3.86 -15.69 -10.03
C TYR A 173 3.44 -14.57 -9.06
N THR A 174 2.66 -14.90 -8.04
CA THR A 174 2.23 -13.91 -7.03
C THR A 174 3.42 -13.39 -6.22
N CYS A 175 4.38 -14.26 -5.87
CA CYS A 175 5.62 -13.87 -5.19
C CYS A 175 6.48 -12.96 -6.07
N GLN A 176 6.57 -13.22 -7.37
CA GLN A 176 7.30 -12.36 -8.32
C GLN A 176 6.69 -10.95 -8.37
N VAL A 177 5.35 -10.84 -8.38
CA VAL A 177 4.66 -9.54 -8.32
C VAL A 177 4.97 -8.80 -7.03
N ALA A 178 4.95 -9.48 -5.89
CA ALA A 178 5.31 -8.87 -4.61
C ALA A 178 6.78 -8.42 -4.59
N ALA A 179 7.70 -9.24 -5.11
CA ALA A 179 9.12 -8.92 -5.22
C ALA A 179 9.37 -7.74 -6.16
N ASP A 180 8.64 -7.64 -7.28
CA ASP A 180 8.72 -6.51 -8.23
C ASP A 180 8.35 -5.20 -7.52
N ILE A 181 7.24 -5.17 -6.76
CA ILE A 181 6.84 -4.01 -5.97
C ILE A 181 7.95 -3.59 -4.99
N VAL A 182 8.44 -4.53 -4.18
CA VAL A 182 9.46 -4.23 -3.15
C VAL A 182 10.80 -3.78 -3.76
N SER A 183 11.12 -4.24 -4.97
CA SER A 183 12.38 -3.85 -5.64
C SER A 183 12.33 -2.45 -6.26
N ARG A 184 11.13 -1.93 -6.54
CA ARG A 184 10.93 -0.62 -7.19
C ARG A 184 10.64 0.50 -6.21
N TYR A 185 9.96 0.19 -5.12
CA TYR A 185 9.41 1.16 -4.17
C TYR A 185 9.90 0.87 -2.74
#